data_2eab4427b34f68f987a3f9b9f18428b5
#
_entry.id   2eab4427b34f68f987a3f9b9f18428b5
#
_cell.length_a   1.000
_cell.length_b   1.000
_cell.length_c   1.000
_cell.angle_alpha   90.00
_cell.angle_beta   90.00
_cell.angle_gamma   90.00
#
_symmetry.space_group_name_H-M   'P 1'
#
loop_
_entity.id
_entity.type
_entity.pdbx_description
1 polymer ?
#
loop_
_entity_poly.entity_id
_entity_poly.type
_entity_poly.pdbx_seq_one_letter_code
_entity_poly.pdbx_strand_id
1 'polypeptide(L)'
;LPFSFRMSSLEDIEGDLKEARKRCRKLTGREVTRTFLTGANPFVLKYERLMKISEMIHEYFPGMKTIGGFARITDIAMKSDEELSALSGAGYDGLTIGVETADDEALKFMDKGYLAADILKQCGRLDKAGIGYSFFYLTGISGAGRGEAGARASAAVFNQLHPARVGANMLTIYPDSGLYEEIRRGNWRE
;
A
#
# COMPACT_ATOMS: atom_id res chain seq x y z
N LEU A 1 -5.32 11.81 -11.78
CA LEU A 1 -5.98 12.55 -10.69
C LEU A 1 -5.72 14.05 -10.89
N PRO A 2 -6.71 14.94 -10.68
CA PRO A 2 -6.58 16.38 -10.91
C PRO A 2 -5.70 17.10 -9.87
N PHE A 3 -5.15 16.37 -8.90
CA PHE A 3 -4.33 16.94 -7.84
C PHE A 3 -2.86 16.63 -8.07
N SER A 4 -2.01 17.67 -8.02
CA SER A 4 -0.57 17.49 -8.00
C SER A 4 -0.14 16.74 -6.73
N PHE A 5 0.74 15.77 -6.88
CA PHE A 5 1.35 15.09 -5.73
C PHE A 5 2.08 16.12 -4.85
N ARG A 6 1.70 16.19 -3.58
CA ARG A 6 2.34 17.04 -2.58
C ARG A 6 2.80 16.19 -1.40
N MET A 7 4.03 16.37 -1.02
CA MET A 7 4.60 15.76 0.18
C MET A 7 4.44 16.73 1.35
N SER A 8 3.82 16.28 2.46
CA SER A 8 3.73 17.06 3.70
C SER A 8 5.13 17.36 4.24
N SER A 9 5.34 18.54 4.78
CA SER A 9 6.60 18.87 5.47
C SER A 9 6.75 18.04 6.77
N LEU A 10 7.94 17.95 7.33
CA LEU A 10 8.11 17.32 8.64
C LEU A 10 7.43 18.14 9.75
N GLU A 11 7.37 19.47 9.58
CA GLU A 11 6.68 20.38 10.48
C GLU A 11 5.16 20.13 10.49
N ASP A 12 4.54 19.95 9.31
CA ASP A 12 3.12 19.58 9.20
C ASP A 12 2.86 18.23 9.91
N ILE A 13 3.72 17.22 9.67
CA ILE A 13 3.61 15.91 10.31
C ILE A 13 3.73 16.03 11.83
N GLU A 14 4.65 16.84 12.33
CA GLU A 14 4.79 17.11 13.77
C GLU A 14 3.54 17.77 14.34
N GLY A 15 2.96 18.73 13.63
CA GLY A 15 1.68 19.36 13.97
C GLY A 15 0.55 18.34 14.12
N ASP A 16 0.43 17.43 13.14
CA ASP A 16 -0.55 16.35 13.15
C ASP A 16 -0.34 15.39 14.34
N LEU A 17 0.90 15.04 14.67
CA LEU A 17 1.24 14.19 15.82
C LEU A 17 0.89 14.86 17.15
N LYS A 18 1.16 16.16 17.31
CA LYS A 18 0.77 16.96 18.49
C LYS A 18 -0.75 16.95 18.67
N GLU A 19 -1.48 17.18 17.59
CA GLU A 19 -2.95 17.18 17.64
C GLU A 19 -3.50 15.78 17.93
N ALA A 20 -2.99 14.75 17.26
CA ALA A 20 -3.39 13.36 17.49
C ALA A 20 -3.17 12.97 18.97
N ARG A 21 -2.01 13.32 19.55
CA ARG A 21 -1.71 13.05 20.97
C ARG A 21 -2.73 13.71 21.91
N LYS A 22 -3.09 14.97 21.62
CA LYS A 22 -4.08 15.71 22.40
C LYS A 22 -5.47 15.06 22.32
N ARG A 23 -5.88 14.63 21.11
CA ARG A 23 -7.17 13.96 20.87
C ARG A 23 -7.22 12.58 21.54
N CYS A 24 -6.20 11.76 21.37
CA CYS A 24 -6.16 10.42 21.97
C CYS A 24 -6.23 10.46 23.50
N ARG A 25 -5.54 11.39 24.15
CA ARG A 25 -5.63 11.56 25.61
C ARG A 25 -7.05 11.91 26.07
N LYS A 26 -7.78 12.74 25.30
CA LYS A 26 -9.17 13.12 25.64
C LYS A 26 -10.17 11.98 25.43
N LEU A 27 -9.99 11.19 24.35
CA LEU A 27 -11.02 10.23 23.91
C LEU A 27 -10.90 8.86 24.57
N THR A 28 -9.69 8.38 24.79
CA THR A 28 -9.52 6.97 25.18
C THR A 28 -8.88 6.77 26.53
N GLY A 29 -8.04 7.68 26.99
CA GLY A 29 -7.21 7.48 28.18
C GLY A 29 -6.25 6.27 28.08
N ARG A 30 -6.21 5.61 26.92
CA ARG A 30 -5.41 4.42 26.65
C ARG A 30 -4.14 4.78 25.88
N GLU A 31 -3.11 3.97 26.06
CA GLU A 31 -1.89 4.07 25.26
C GLU A 31 -2.17 3.70 23.80
N VAL A 32 -1.65 4.51 22.87
CA VAL A 32 -1.74 4.27 21.43
C VAL A 32 -0.56 3.41 21.04
N THR A 33 -0.84 2.21 20.54
CA THR A 33 0.18 1.22 20.16
C THR A 33 0.24 0.96 18.65
N ARG A 34 -0.72 1.51 17.89
CA ARG A 34 -0.80 1.32 16.44
C ARG A 34 -1.19 2.62 15.77
N THR A 35 -0.58 2.91 14.63
CA THR A 35 -0.94 4.01 13.76
C THR A 35 -0.98 3.57 12.31
N PHE A 36 -1.65 4.34 11.48
CA PHE A 36 -1.68 4.12 10.04
C PHE A 36 -1.43 5.46 9.35
N LEU A 37 -0.37 5.53 8.56
CA LEU A 37 -0.04 6.70 7.76
C LEU A 37 -1.04 6.79 6.61
N THR A 38 -1.85 7.84 6.63
CA THR A 38 -2.83 8.14 5.58
C THR A 38 -2.22 9.07 4.53
N GLY A 39 -2.98 9.38 3.51
CA GLY A 39 -2.53 10.09 2.34
C GLY A 39 -2.53 9.15 1.14
N ALA A 40 -1.94 9.54 0.02
CA ALA A 40 -2.02 8.73 -1.19
C ALA A 40 -1.20 7.43 -1.06
N ASN A 41 0.08 7.55 -0.71
CA ASN A 41 1.00 6.42 -0.65
C ASN A 41 2.26 6.82 0.14
N PRO A 42 2.27 6.67 1.46
CA PRO A 42 3.40 7.07 2.28
C PRO A 42 4.66 6.23 2.02
N PHE A 43 4.55 4.97 1.60
CA PHE A 43 5.70 4.11 1.39
C PHE A 43 6.53 4.46 0.14
N VAL A 44 6.05 5.38 -0.71
CA VAL A 44 6.86 5.98 -1.80
C VAL A 44 8.00 6.85 -1.28
N LEU A 45 7.92 7.31 -0.04
CA LEU A 45 8.97 8.13 0.57
C LEU A 45 10.29 7.36 0.65
N LYS A 46 11.40 8.10 0.54
CA LYS A 46 12.74 7.55 0.75
C LYS A 46 12.90 7.00 2.17
N TYR A 47 13.79 6.03 2.31
CA TYR A 47 14.09 5.37 3.56
C TYR A 47 14.37 6.34 4.71
N GLU A 48 15.26 7.32 4.50
CA GLU A 48 15.66 8.28 5.54
C GLU A 48 14.46 9.08 6.07
N ARG A 49 13.52 9.40 5.16
CA ARG A 49 12.32 10.13 5.55
C ARG A 49 11.34 9.28 6.35
N LEU A 50 11.18 8.02 5.98
CA LEU A 50 10.37 7.06 6.73
C LEU A 50 10.96 6.84 8.13
N MET A 51 12.28 6.69 8.25
CA MET A 51 12.97 6.58 9.54
C MET A 51 12.71 7.82 10.40
N LYS A 52 12.82 9.02 9.81
CA LYS A 52 12.55 10.26 10.56
C LYS A 52 11.11 10.37 11.04
N ILE A 53 10.14 9.94 10.21
CA ILE A 53 8.72 9.89 10.60
C ILE A 53 8.51 8.90 11.75
N SER A 54 9.14 7.73 11.72
CA SER A 54 9.07 6.76 12.81
C SER A 54 9.64 7.33 14.12
N GLU A 55 10.82 7.97 14.09
CA GLU A 55 11.39 8.65 15.25
C GLU A 55 10.42 9.64 15.89
N MET A 56 9.81 10.51 15.06
CA MET A 56 8.81 11.47 15.52
C MET A 56 7.58 10.79 16.13
N ILE A 57 7.10 9.70 15.51
CA ILE A 57 5.96 8.94 16.03
C ILE A 57 6.29 8.38 17.42
N HIS A 58 7.45 7.77 17.60
CA HIS A 58 7.87 7.21 18.89
C HIS A 58 8.10 8.30 19.95
N GLU A 59 8.56 9.49 19.57
CA GLU A 59 8.68 10.63 20.49
C GLU A 59 7.32 11.06 21.05
N TYR A 60 6.31 11.18 20.17
CA TYR A 60 4.96 11.58 20.59
C TYR A 60 4.15 10.43 21.21
N PHE A 61 4.41 9.19 20.83
CA PHE A 61 3.72 7.97 21.26
C PHE A 61 4.73 6.88 21.63
N PRO A 62 5.36 6.93 22.81
CA PRO A 62 6.41 5.98 23.21
C PRO A 62 5.96 4.51 23.23
N GLY A 63 4.67 4.24 23.41
CA GLY A 63 4.10 2.89 23.35
C GLY A 63 3.80 2.38 21.94
N MET A 64 4.16 3.12 20.87
CA MET A 64 3.91 2.70 19.50
C MET A 64 4.62 1.39 19.17
N LYS A 65 3.87 0.44 18.61
CA LYS A 65 4.38 -0.88 18.20
C LYS A 65 4.33 -1.06 16.69
N THR A 66 3.31 -0.47 16.03
CA THR A 66 3.02 -0.73 14.63
C THR A 66 2.74 0.56 13.88
N ILE A 67 3.45 0.78 12.78
CA ILE A 67 3.27 1.91 11.86
C ILE A 67 2.87 1.33 10.50
N GLY A 68 1.57 1.28 10.22
CA GLY A 68 1.04 0.85 8.93
C GLY A 68 0.97 1.98 7.92
N GLY A 69 0.69 1.66 6.68
CA GLY A 69 0.50 2.64 5.62
C GLY A 69 0.19 1.98 4.28
N PHE A 70 -0.17 2.79 3.28
CA PHE A 70 -0.33 2.29 1.91
C PHE A 70 1.03 2.14 1.23
N ALA A 71 1.15 1.11 0.40
CA ALA A 71 2.33 0.84 -0.42
C ALA A 71 1.94 0.30 -1.79
N ARG A 72 2.82 0.44 -2.77
CA ARG A 72 2.76 -0.25 -4.05
C ARG A 72 3.96 -1.19 -4.18
N ILE A 73 3.85 -2.17 -5.06
CA ILE A 73 4.94 -3.12 -5.36
C ILE A 73 6.22 -2.38 -5.80
N THR A 74 6.05 -1.33 -6.62
CA THR A 74 7.15 -0.48 -7.08
C THR A 74 7.85 0.27 -5.94
N ASP A 75 7.13 0.68 -4.89
CA ASP A 75 7.73 1.41 -3.76
C ASP A 75 8.59 0.49 -2.88
N ILE A 76 8.19 -0.76 -2.74
CA ILE A 76 8.97 -1.78 -2.04
C ILE A 76 10.25 -2.07 -2.82
N ALA A 77 10.15 -2.15 -4.16
CA ALA A 77 11.29 -2.37 -5.04
C ALA A 77 12.36 -1.27 -4.95
N MET A 78 11.99 -0.05 -4.57
CA MET A 78 12.89 1.09 -4.39
C MET A 78 13.75 1.03 -3.11
N LYS A 79 13.53 0.06 -2.24
CA LYS A 79 14.23 -0.09 -0.96
C LYS A 79 15.14 -1.31 -0.98
N SER A 80 16.31 -1.21 -0.36
CA SER A 80 17.19 -2.37 -0.17
C SER A 80 16.62 -3.33 0.88
N ASP A 81 17.18 -4.54 0.98
CA ASP A 81 16.76 -5.52 2.00
C ASP A 81 17.16 -5.05 3.41
N GLU A 82 18.30 -4.36 3.52
CA GLU A 82 18.77 -3.75 4.76
C GLU A 82 17.85 -2.61 5.19
N GLU A 83 17.39 -1.76 4.24
CA GLU A 83 16.44 -0.70 4.51
C GLU A 83 15.08 -1.26 4.97
N LEU A 84 14.58 -2.32 4.33
CA LEU A 84 13.34 -2.99 4.76
C LEU A 84 13.48 -3.56 6.16
N SER A 85 14.61 -4.22 6.47
CA SER A 85 14.89 -4.75 7.81
C SER A 85 14.96 -3.64 8.86
N ALA A 86 15.61 -2.51 8.55
CA ALA A 86 15.68 -1.37 9.44
C ALA A 86 14.29 -0.71 9.65
N LEU A 87 13.46 -0.61 8.60
CA LEU A 87 12.09 -0.11 8.70
C LEU A 87 11.23 -1.02 9.60
N SER A 88 11.37 -2.35 9.47
CA SER A 88 10.72 -3.29 10.38
C SER A 88 11.13 -3.03 11.83
N GLY A 89 12.43 -2.89 12.09
CA GLY A 89 12.96 -2.55 13.43
C GLY A 89 12.47 -1.20 13.96
N ALA A 90 12.15 -0.26 13.07
CA ALA A 90 11.57 1.05 13.40
C ALA A 90 10.03 1.00 13.61
N GLY A 91 9.41 -0.19 13.54
CA GLY A 91 8.00 -0.42 13.79
C GLY A 91 7.11 -0.37 12.55
N TYR A 92 7.66 -0.25 11.34
CA TYR A 92 6.83 -0.38 10.13
C TYR A 92 6.32 -1.80 9.98
N ASP A 93 4.98 -1.94 10.04
CA ASP A 93 4.28 -3.22 9.98
C ASP A 93 2.81 -2.98 9.60
N GLY A 94 2.18 -3.95 8.96
CA GLY A 94 0.77 -3.84 8.56
C GLY A 94 0.56 -2.94 7.34
N LEU A 95 1.41 -3.07 6.32
CA LEU A 95 1.24 -2.35 5.07
C LEU A 95 -0.02 -2.82 4.34
N THR A 96 -0.69 -1.90 3.66
CA THR A 96 -1.78 -2.19 2.75
C THR A 96 -1.29 -1.98 1.32
N ILE A 97 -1.19 -3.06 0.56
CA ILE A 97 -0.62 -3.07 -0.78
C ILE A 97 -1.73 -3.17 -1.82
N GLY A 98 -1.83 -2.17 -2.69
CA GLY A 98 -2.70 -2.21 -3.85
C GLY A 98 -2.08 -3.07 -4.95
N VAL A 99 -2.24 -4.41 -4.84
CA VAL A 99 -1.79 -5.34 -5.89
C VAL A 99 -2.78 -5.40 -7.05
N GLU A 100 -4.03 -5.06 -6.81
CA GLU A 100 -5.17 -5.04 -7.72
C GLU A 100 -5.48 -6.40 -8.36
N THR A 101 -4.51 -7.07 -8.92
CA THR A 101 -4.55 -8.40 -9.53
C THR A 101 -3.14 -8.97 -9.67
N ALA A 102 -3.02 -10.26 -10.00
CA ALA A 102 -1.79 -10.85 -10.51
C ALA A 102 -2.00 -11.45 -11.93
N ASP A 103 -3.00 -10.98 -12.66
CA ASP A 103 -3.16 -11.23 -14.09
C ASP A 103 -2.23 -10.28 -14.87
N ASP A 104 -1.16 -10.81 -15.44
CA ASP A 104 -0.14 -10.02 -16.15
C ASP A 104 -0.69 -9.25 -17.35
N GLU A 105 -1.74 -9.75 -18.02
CA GLU A 105 -2.39 -9.02 -19.12
C GLU A 105 -3.13 -7.80 -18.56
N ALA A 106 -3.88 -7.98 -17.47
CA ALA A 106 -4.56 -6.87 -16.81
C ALA A 106 -3.56 -5.85 -16.23
N LEU A 107 -2.47 -6.32 -15.60
CA LEU A 107 -1.42 -5.44 -15.06
C LEU A 107 -0.77 -4.58 -16.15
N LYS A 108 -0.47 -5.18 -17.30
CA LYS A 108 0.07 -4.47 -18.48
C LYS A 108 -0.93 -3.48 -19.03
N PHE A 109 -2.18 -3.89 -19.24
CA PHE A 109 -3.23 -3.03 -19.80
C PHE A 109 -3.51 -1.82 -18.90
N MET A 110 -3.49 -2.01 -17.58
CA MET A 110 -3.72 -0.95 -16.59
C MET A 110 -2.46 -0.13 -16.28
N ASP A 111 -1.35 -0.37 -16.98
CA ASP A 111 -0.06 0.32 -16.81
C ASP A 111 0.39 0.37 -15.33
N LYS A 112 0.36 -0.78 -14.65
CA LYS A 112 0.68 -0.86 -13.21
C LYS A 112 2.18 -0.76 -12.92
N GLY A 113 3.03 -0.92 -13.94
CA GLY A 113 4.49 -0.83 -13.81
C GLY A 113 5.16 -2.03 -13.12
N TYR A 114 4.43 -3.14 -12.93
CA TYR A 114 4.94 -4.41 -12.36
C TYR A 114 4.11 -5.60 -12.86
N LEU A 115 4.60 -6.81 -12.67
CA LEU A 115 3.97 -8.07 -13.04
C LEU A 115 3.81 -9.00 -11.81
N ALA A 116 3.14 -10.14 -12.00
CA ALA A 116 2.94 -11.16 -10.97
C ALA A 116 4.25 -11.62 -10.31
N ALA A 117 5.32 -11.80 -11.10
CA ALA A 117 6.65 -12.14 -10.59
C ALA A 117 7.22 -11.07 -9.64
N ASP A 118 6.94 -9.79 -9.89
CA ASP A 118 7.37 -8.70 -9.01
C ASP A 118 6.60 -8.71 -7.70
N ILE A 119 5.31 -9.07 -7.71
CA ILE A 119 4.51 -9.24 -6.49
C ILE A 119 5.17 -10.30 -5.61
N LEU A 120 5.46 -11.49 -6.16
CA LEU A 120 6.13 -12.57 -5.44
C LEU A 120 7.48 -12.12 -4.88
N LYS A 121 8.30 -11.48 -5.71
CA LYS A 121 9.64 -11.01 -5.32
C LYS A 121 9.56 -9.99 -4.19
N GLN A 122 8.77 -8.94 -4.35
CA GLN A 122 8.77 -7.83 -3.39
C GLN A 122 8.07 -8.19 -2.08
N CYS A 123 6.96 -8.93 -2.12
CA CYS A 123 6.30 -9.40 -0.90
C CYS A 123 7.13 -10.45 -0.16
N GLY A 124 7.83 -11.34 -0.88
CA GLY A 124 8.79 -12.26 -0.25
C GLY A 124 9.96 -11.53 0.44
N ARG A 125 10.33 -10.31 0.00
CA ARG A 125 11.29 -9.46 0.72
C ARG A 125 10.68 -8.87 2.00
N LEU A 126 9.41 -8.49 1.97
CA LEU A 126 8.70 -8.05 3.18
C LEU A 126 8.59 -9.18 4.20
N ASP A 127 8.25 -10.40 3.76
CA ASP A 127 8.20 -11.59 4.62
C ASP A 127 9.55 -11.81 5.33
N LYS A 128 10.67 -11.72 4.58
CA LYS A 128 12.03 -11.84 5.14
C LYS A 128 12.39 -10.74 6.12
N ALA A 129 11.93 -9.52 5.85
CA ALA A 129 12.14 -8.37 6.73
C ALA A 129 11.24 -8.38 7.97
N GLY A 130 10.22 -9.25 8.02
CA GLY A 130 9.24 -9.30 9.12
C GLY A 130 8.23 -8.16 9.07
N ILE A 131 7.98 -7.57 7.89
CA ILE A 131 6.95 -6.53 7.69
C ILE A 131 5.65 -7.22 7.22
N GLY A 132 4.64 -7.24 8.07
CA GLY A 132 3.32 -7.75 7.73
C GLY A 132 2.60 -6.85 6.73
N TYR A 133 1.76 -7.46 5.89
CA TYR A 133 1.01 -6.75 4.87
C TYR A 133 -0.36 -7.37 4.60
N SER A 134 -1.21 -6.60 3.92
CA SER A 134 -2.52 -7.03 3.41
C SER A 134 -2.65 -6.59 1.95
N PHE A 135 -3.42 -7.31 1.16
CA PHE A 135 -3.66 -6.98 -0.24
C PHE A 135 -5.02 -6.33 -0.46
N PHE A 136 -5.05 -5.33 -1.35
CA PHE A 136 -6.26 -4.96 -2.07
C PHE A 136 -6.25 -5.62 -3.45
N TYR A 137 -7.35 -6.34 -3.74
CA TYR A 137 -7.67 -6.97 -5.01
C TYR A 137 -8.87 -6.27 -5.64
N LEU A 138 -8.87 -6.05 -6.95
CA LEU A 138 -9.99 -5.47 -7.68
C LEU A 138 -10.69 -6.54 -8.53
N THR A 139 -11.94 -6.86 -8.18
CA THR A 139 -12.79 -7.68 -9.03
C THR A 139 -13.17 -6.90 -10.28
N GLY A 140 -13.23 -7.59 -11.43
CA GLY A 140 -13.55 -6.96 -12.71
C GLY A 140 -12.35 -6.40 -13.49
N ILE A 141 -11.18 -6.21 -12.86
CA ILE A 141 -10.01 -5.58 -13.48
C ILE A 141 -9.48 -6.31 -14.73
N SER A 142 -9.70 -7.63 -14.83
CA SER A 142 -9.30 -8.42 -16.00
C SER A 142 -10.24 -8.26 -17.22
N GLY A 143 -11.37 -7.56 -17.05
CA GLY A 143 -12.34 -7.31 -18.12
C GLY A 143 -13.28 -8.47 -18.40
N ALA A 144 -14.24 -8.24 -19.30
CA ALA A 144 -15.29 -9.18 -19.65
C ALA A 144 -14.72 -10.52 -20.19
N GLY A 145 -15.26 -11.61 -19.68
CA GLY A 145 -14.88 -12.98 -20.05
C GLY A 145 -13.56 -13.46 -19.44
N ARG A 146 -12.80 -12.62 -18.73
CA ARG A 146 -11.51 -12.97 -18.12
C ARG A 146 -11.53 -13.01 -16.59
N GLY A 147 -12.65 -12.69 -15.97
CA GLY A 147 -12.75 -12.58 -14.51
C GLY A 147 -12.28 -13.84 -13.76
N GLU A 148 -12.68 -15.03 -14.21
CA GLU A 148 -12.24 -16.29 -13.61
C GLU A 148 -10.72 -16.52 -13.80
N ALA A 149 -10.20 -16.31 -15.02
CA ALA A 149 -8.78 -16.48 -15.31
C ALA A 149 -7.92 -15.54 -14.44
N GLY A 150 -8.30 -14.25 -14.36
CA GLY A 150 -7.62 -13.27 -13.53
C GLY A 150 -7.68 -13.58 -12.03
N ALA A 151 -8.83 -14.08 -11.55
CA ALA A 151 -8.97 -14.51 -10.16
C ALA A 151 -8.07 -15.71 -9.84
N ARG A 152 -8.02 -16.72 -10.74
CA ARG A 152 -7.14 -17.89 -10.58
C ARG A 152 -5.66 -17.51 -10.62
N ALA A 153 -5.24 -16.63 -11.53
CA ALA A 153 -3.88 -16.11 -11.59
C ALA A 153 -3.51 -15.40 -10.28
N SER A 154 -4.40 -14.55 -9.77
CA SER A 154 -4.18 -13.84 -8.52
C SER A 154 -4.11 -14.78 -7.32
N ALA A 155 -5.01 -15.75 -7.23
CA ALA A 155 -4.99 -16.76 -6.17
C ALA A 155 -3.71 -17.61 -6.19
N ALA A 156 -3.22 -17.99 -7.39
CA ALA A 156 -1.99 -18.75 -7.54
C ALA A 156 -0.76 -18.01 -7.01
N VAL A 157 -0.73 -16.67 -7.15
CA VAL A 157 0.34 -15.81 -6.60
C VAL A 157 0.17 -15.60 -5.10
N PHE A 158 -1.04 -15.23 -4.66
CA PHE A 158 -1.29 -14.88 -3.26
C PHE A 158 -1.09 -16.07 -2.32
N ASN A 159 -1.40 -17.29 -2.76
CA ASN A 159 -1.18 -18.54 -1.99
C ASN A 159 0.29 -18.90 -1.78
N GLN A 160 1.23 -18.25 -2.46
CA GLN A 160 2.67 -18.41 -2.26
C GLN A 160 3.25 -17.39 -1.27
N LEU A 161 2.43 -16.48 -0.77
CA LEU A 161 2.79 -15.34 0.09
C LEU A 161 2.00 -15.40 1.39
N HIS A 162 2.32 -14.52 2.33
CA HIS A 162 1.73 -14.51 3.67
C HIS A 162 0.95 -13.22 3.99
N PRO A 163 0.05 -12.74 3.11
CA PRO A 163 -0.76 -11.58 3.44
C PRO A 163 -1.67 -11.88 4.64
N ALA A 164 -1.71 -10.97 5.60
CA ALA A 164 -2.61 -11.09 6.75
C ALA A 164 -4.09 -11.09 6.34
N ARG A 165 -4.41 -10.42 5.23
CA ARG A 165 -5.75 -10.35 4.62
C ARG A 165 -5.65 -10.06 3.13
N VAL A 166 -6.67 -10.51 2.40
CA VAL A 166 -6.95 -10.08 1.02
C VAL A 166 -8.33 -9.42 1.04
N GLY A 167 -8.36 -8.11 0.86
CA GLY A 167 -9.60 -7.34 0.70
C GLY A 167 -9.95 -7.23 -0.77
N ALA A 168 -11.19 -7.58 -1.15
CA ALA A 168 -11.68 -7.45 -2.51
C ALA A 168 -12.64 -6.27 -2.63
N ASN A 169 -12.38 -5.39 -3.58
CA ASN A 169 -13.27 -4.30 -3.98
C ASN A 169 -13.69 -4.48 -5.43
N MET A 170 -14.83 -3.92 -5.80
CA MET A 170 -15.24 -3.85 -7.20
C MET A 170 -14.48 -2.72 -7.91
N LEU A 171 -14.06 -2.97 -9.15
CA LEU A 171 -13.48 -1.92 -9.99
C LEU A 171 -14.53 -0.83 -10.20
N THR A 172 -14.17 0.40 -9.90
CA THR A 172 -15.01 1.58 -10.17
C THR A 172 -14.40 2.36 -11.31
N ILE A 173 -15.19 2.59 -12.37
CA ILE A 173 -14.75 3.31 -13.56
C ILE A 173 -15.16 4.77 -13.42
N TYR A 174 -14.18 5.66 -13.42
CA TYR A 174 -14.41 7.10 -13.34
C TYR A 174 -14.37 7.72 -14.74
N PRO A 175 -15.28 8.66 -15.08
CA PRO A 175 -15.37 9.27 -16.42
C PRO A 175 -14.12 10.03 -16.87
N ASP A 176 -13.26 10.43 -15.95
CA ASP A 176 -11.99 11.14 -16.20
C ASP A 176 -10.76 10.21 -16.14
N SER A 177 -10.99 8.89 -16.10
CA SER A 177 -9.91 7.90 -16.07
C SER A 177 -9.49 7.46 -17.48
N GLY A 178 -8.22 7.06 -17.63
CA GLY A 178 -7.73 6.45 -18.87
C GLY A 178 -8.50 5.17 -19.24
N LEU A 179 -8.94 4.39 -18.26
CA LEU A 179 -9.76 3.20 -18.50
C LEU A 179 -11.11 3.56 -19.14
N TYR A 180 -11.74 4.64 -18.72
CA TYR A 180 -12.99 5.10 -19.35
C TYR A 180 -12.80 5.44 -20.84
N GLU A 181 -11.67 6.07 -21.18
CA GLU A 181 -11.34 6.32 -22.60
C GLU A 181 -11.11 5.03 -23.39
N GLU A 182 -10.46 4.02 -22.80
CA GLU A 182 -10.28 2.71 -23.45
C GLU A 182 -11.62 1.98 -23.66
N ILE A 183 -12.57 2.12 -22.75
CA ILE A 183 -13.94 1.61 -22.90
C ILE A 183 -14.63 2.30 -24.07
N ARG A 184 -14.54 3.63 -24.17
CA ARG A 184 -15.15 4.39 -25.29
C ARG A 184 -14.56 4.00 -26.64
N ARG A 185 -13.28 3.63 -26.68
CA ARG A 185 -12.60 3.13 -27.88
C ARG A 185 -12.94 1.66 -28.21
N GLY A 186 -13.63 0.96 -27.32
CA GLY A 186 -13.96 -0.46 -27.48
C GLY A 186 -12.80 -1.42 -27.15
N ASN A 187 -11.71 -0.91 -26.59
CA ASN A 187 -10.51 -1.70 -26.25
C ASN A 187 -10.68 -2.49 -24.96
N TRP A 188 -11.63 -2.12 -24.10
CA TRP A 188 -11.91 -2.81 -22.86
C TRP A 188 -13.41 -2.84 -22.56
N ARG A 189 -13.86 -3.92 -21.90
CA ARG A 189 -15.25 -4.09 -21.43
C ARG A 189 -15.25 -4.62 -20.02
N GLU A 190 -16.22 -4.16 -19.22
CA GLU A 190 -16.50 -4.67 -17.88
C GLU A 190 -17.15 -6.06 -17.93
#